data_f540a227e0707e821e39fb5cec0353ae
#
_entry.id   f540a227e0707e821e39fb5cec0353ae
#
_cell.length_a   1.000
_cell.length_b   1.000
_cell.length_c   1.000
_cell.angle_alpha   90.00
_cell.angle_beta   90.00
_cell.angle_gamma   90.00
#
_symmetry.space_group_name_H-M   'P 1'
#
loop_
_entity.id
_entity.type
_entity.pdbx_description
1 polymer ?
#
loop_
_entity_poly.entity_id
_entity_poly.type
_entity_poly.pdbx_seq_one_letter_code
_entity_poly.pdbx_strand_id
1 'polypeptide(L)'
;RSSDLLILDGEDTLAINNAEKYPMMSVYKFHQALAVCDYLQKRHIPLSTSLYLDKRYFKPDTYSPLRDKYPQGNLELPISELLAYTMQLSDNVACDILFDYIGGVNVVDEYIHSLGINDVSITTTEDEMHQDMDDCYKNWTTPMEAANLLELFMTQDSMKNEYTNFLKHIMIECETGKDRLPAPLPESEVKIGHKTGTSDKNERSE
;
A
#
# COMPACT_ATOMS: atom_id res chain seq x y z
N ARG A 1 23.12 6.78 7.76
CA ARG A 1 21.70 6.56 7.48
C ARG A 1 20.94 7.79 7.93
N SER A 2 20.21 8.44 7.03
CA SER A 2 19.26 9.48 7.41
C SER A 2 17.97 8.83 7.92
N SER A 3 17.33 9.48 8.87
CA SER A 3 15.99 9.11 9.34
C SER A 3 15.06 10.29 9.04
N ASP A 4 13.83 9.98 8.75
CA ASP A 4 12.76 10.93 8.49
C ASP A 4 11.58 10.66 9.42
N LEU A 5 10.80 11.67 9.65
CA LEU A 5 9.56 11.58 10.42
C LEU A 5 8.67 12.77 10.08
N LEU A 6 7.40 12.51 9.86
CA LEU A 6 6.37 13.54 9.89
C LEU A 6 5.19 13.07 10.74
N ILE A 7 4.76 13.91 11.65
CA ILE A 7 3.56 13.73 12.47
C ILE A 7 2.68 14.95 12.26
N LEU A 8 1.43 14.73 11.87
CA LEU A 8 0.37 15.74 11.83
C LEU A 8 -0.65 15.42 12.91
N ASP A 9 -0.94 16.39 13.78
CA ASP A 9 -1.96 16.31 14.82
C ASP A 9 -2.75 17.63 14.89
N GLY A 10 -3.83 17.71 14.14
CA GLY A 10 -4.59 18.94 13.95
C GLY A 10 -3.72 20.05 13.33
N GLU A 11 -3.49 21.14 14.08
CA GLU A 11 -2.63 22.26 13.65
C GLU A 11 -1.14 22.05 13.98
N ASP A 12 -0.82 21.05 14.79
CA ASP A 12 0.54 20.76 15.23
C ASP A 12 1.26 19.86 14.21
N THR A 13 2.51 20.21 13.92
CA THR A 13 3.35 19.44 13.00
C THR A 13 4.74 19.21 13.60
N LEU A 14 5.17 17.96 13.64
CA LEU A 14 6.56 17.59 13.91
C LEU A 14 7.17 17.01 12.65
N ALA A 15 8.25 17.60 12.15
CA ALA A 15 8.88 17.21 10.91
C ALA A 15 10.40 17.09 11.04
N ILE A 16 10.96 15.96 10.54
CA ILE A 16 12.40 15.70 10.45
C ILE A 16 12.68 15.20 9.02
N ASN A 17 13.55 15.90 8.27
CA ASN A 17 13.93 15.55 6.90
C ASN A 17 12.73 15.31 5.95
N ASN A 18 11.66 16.06 6.14
CA ASN A 18 10.36 15.83 5.53
C ASN A 18 10.25 16.23 4.05
N ALA A 19 11.26 16.85 3.47
CA ALA A 19 11.32 17.22 2.05
C ALA A 19 12.26 16.29 1.23
N GLU A 20 12.95 15.38 1.88
CA GLU A 20 13.82 14.43 1.20
C GLU A 20 13.01 13.29 0.58
N LYS A 21 13.51 12.74 -0.53
CA LYS A 21 12.90 11.60 -1.21
C LYS A 21 13.37 10.30 -0.59
N TYR A 22 12.42 9.49 -0.17
CA TYR A 22 12.69 8.16 0.40
C TYR A 22 12.01 7.07 -0.40
N PRO A 23 12.68 5.91 -0.60
CA PRO A 23 12.05 4.78 -1.24
C PRO A 23 10.94 4.23 -0.34
N MET A 24 9.77 4.01 -0.92
CA MET A 24 8.58 3.58 -0.17
C MET A 24 8.64 2.10 0.23
N MET A 25 9.41 1.28 -0.48
CA MET A 25 9.29 -0.17 -0.36
C MET A 25 7.80 -0.56 -0.47
N SER A 26 7.32 -1.49 0.34
CA SER A 26 5.90 -1.88 0.29
C SER A 26 4.91 -0.83 0.83
N VAL A 27 5.34 0.35 1.30
CA VAL A 27 4.40 1.43 1.68
C VAL A 27 3.59 1.91 0.47
N TYR A 28 4.14 1.86 -0.75
CA TYR A 28 3.41 2.24 -1.98
C TYR A 28 2.15 1.39 -2.24
N LYS A 29 2.02 0.21 -1.61
CA LYS A 29 0.81 -0.62 -1.67
C LYS A 29 -0.42 0.08 -1.10
N PHE A 30 -0.25 1.02 -0.18
CA PHE A 30 -1.33 1.88 0.28
C PHE A 30 -1.83 2.80 -0.86
N HIS A 31 -0.93 3.40 -1.62
CA HIS A 31 -1.26 4.23 -2.77
C HIS A 31 -2.03 3.41 -3.82
N GLN A 32 -1.56 2.19 -4.11
CA GLN A 32 -2.25 1.25 -4.99
C GLN A 32 -3.65 0.91 -4.47
N ALA A 33 -3.80 0.56 -3.20
CA ALA A 33 -5.08 0.20 -2.61
C ALA A 33 -6.09 1.35 -2.70
N LEU A 34 -5.65 2.61 -2.52
CA LEU A 34 -6.49 3.79 -2.75
C LEU A 34 -6.94 3.90 -4.21
N ALA A 35 -6.04 3.70 -5.17
CA ALA A 35 -6.38 3.73 -6.59
C ALA A 35 -7.35 2.59 -6.97
N VAL A 36 -7.19 1.40 -6.38
CA VAL A 36 -8.14 0.28 -6.54
C VAL A 36 -9.51 0.67 -5.99
N CYS A 37 -9.58 1.26 -4.80
CA CYS A 37 -10.85 1.74 -4.21
C CYS A 37 -11.56 2.76 -5.12
N ASP A 38 -10.84 3.73 -5.64
CA ASP A 38 -11.36 4.73 -6.59
C ASP A 38 -11.86 4.08 -7.89
N TYR A 39 -11.07 3.15 -8.45
CA TYR A 39 -11.43 2.40 -9.65
C TYR A 39 -12.75 1.62 -9.48
N LEU A 40 -12.90 0.93 -8.34
CA LEU A 40 -14.10 0.17 -8.01
C LEU A 40 -15.29 1.10 -7.80
N GLN A 41 -15.12 2.18 -7.05
CA GLN A 41 -16.17 3.16 -6.78
C GLN A 41 -16.71 3.79 -8.06
N LYS A 42 -15.84 4.28 -8.93
CA LYS A 42 -16.22 4.92 -10.19
C LYS A 42 -16.99 3.99 -11.14
N ARG A 43 -16.76 2.68 -11.02
CA ARG A 43 -17.40 1.65 -11.88
C ARG A 43 -18.50 0.87 -11.18
N HIS A 44 -18.79 1.20 -9.92
CA HIS A 44 -19.76 0.49 -9.08
C HIS A 44 -19.49 -1.03 -9.00
N ILE A 45 -18.20 -1.42 -8.91
CA ILE A 45 -17.78 -2.82 -8.81
C ILE A 45 -17.71 -3.21 -7.34
N PRO A 46 -18.49 -4.21 -6.89
CA PRO A 46 -18.47 -4.65 -5.50
C PRO A 46 -17.09 -5.22 -5.08
N LEU A 47 -16.68 -5.00 -3.84
CA LEU A 47 -15.48 -5.62 -3.24
C LEU A 47 -15.51 -7.15 -3.28
N SER A 48 -16.72 -7.74 -3.31
CA SER A 48 -16.93 -9.20 -3.42
C SER A 48 -16.75 -9.76 -4.84
N THR A 49 -16.50 -8.89 -5.83
CA THR A 49 -16.21 -9.34 -7.21
C THR A 49 -14.94 -10.18 -7.21
N SER A 50 -15.05 -11.42 -7.74
CA SER A 50 -13.92 -12.34 -7.83
C SER A 50 -13.09 -12.09 -9.09
N LEU A 51 -11.76 -12.18 -8.93
CA LEU A 51 -10.79 -12.19 -10.02
C LEU A 51 -10.22 -13.60 -10.17
N TYR A 52 -10.03 -14.02 -11.43
CA TYR A 52 -9.31 -15.25 -11.73
C TYR A 52 -7.81 -15.03 -11.62
N LEU A 53 -7.16 -15.78 -10.77
CA LEU A 53 -5.75 -15.71 -10.46
C LEU A 53 -5.01 -16.79 -11.27
N ASP A 54 -4.47 -16.41 -12.42
CA ASP A 54 -3.69 -17.29 -13.27
C ASP A 54 -2.39 -17.71 -12.56
N LYS A 55 -1.99 -18.97 -12.73
CA LYS A 55 -0.75 -19.53 -12.16
C LYS A 55 0.50 -18.72 -12.51
N ARG A 56 0.53 -18.02 -13.63
CA ARG A 56 1.67 -17.19 -14.07
C ARG A 56 2.07 -16.10 -13.08
N TYR A 57 1.14 -15.63 -12.23
CA TYR A 57 1.45 -14.65 -11.17
C TYR A 57 2.19 -15.28 -9.98
N PHE A 58 2.06 -16.58 -9.77
CA PHE A 58 2.56 -17.29 -8.60
C PHE A 58 4.03 -17.69 -8.77
N LYS A 59 4.91 -16.67 -8.92
CA LYS A 59 6.36 -16.86 -9.08
C LYS A 59 7.00 -17.37 -7.78
N PRO A 60 8.03 -18.27 -7.86
CA PRO A 60 8.57 -18.93 -6.68
C PRO A 60 9.35 -18.01 -5.75
N ASP A 61 10.04 -17.01 -6.29
CA ASP A 61 11.12 -16.30 -5.59
C ASP A 61 10.71 -14.96 -4.98
N THR A 62 9.41 -14.61 -4.97
CA THR A 62 8.89 -13.40 -4.34
C THR A 62 8.21 -13.70 -3.00
N TYR A 63 8.14 -12.72 -2.10
CA TYR A 63 7.37 -12.86 -0.86
C TYR A 63 5.87 -12.85 -1.14
N SER A 64 5.18 -13.96 -0.86
CA SER A 64 3.74 -14.06 -1.07
C SER A 64 3.08 -15.15 -0.21
N PRO A 65 2.48 -14.78 0.93
CA PRO A 65 1.60 -15.66 1.70
C PRO A 65 0.42 -16.22 0.88
N LEU A 66 -0.09 -15.45 -0.10
CA LEU A 66 -1.12 -15.90 -1.04
C LEU A 66 -0.64 -17.09 -1.86
N ARG A 67 0.55 -16.99 -2.47
CA ARG A 67 1.15 -18.10 -3.21
C ARG A 67 1.40 -19.30 -2.31
N ASP A 68 1.91 -19.08 -1.10
CA ASP A 68 2.22 -20.18 -0.18
C ASP A 68 0.97 -20.94 0.24
N LYS A 69 -0.16 -20.26 0.37
CA LYS A 69 -1.47 -20.87 0.64
C LYS A 69 -2.06 -21.56 -0.59
N TYR A 70 -1.87 -21.03 -1.78
CA TYR A 70 -2.44 -21.52 -3.03
C TYR A 70 -1.37 -21.77 -4.10
N PRO A 71 -0.42 -22.69 -3.89
CA PRO A 71 0.76 -22.82 -4.75
C PRO A 71 0.47 -23.27 -6.18
N GLN A 72 -0.74 -23.77 -6.44
CA GLN A 72 -1.16 -24.17 -7.78
C GLN A 72 -1.72 -23.01 -8.61
N GLY A 73 -2.07 -21.88 -7.98
CA GLY A 73 -2.78 -20.81 -8.65
C GLY A 73 -4.09 -21.30 -9.29
N ASN A 74 -4.53 -20.64 -10.37
CA ASN A 74 -5.74 -21.00 -11.12
C ASN A 74 -6.99 -21.10 -10.25
N LEU A 75 -7.23 -20.08 -9.44
CA LEU A 75 -8.38 -19.97 -8.54
C LEU A 75 -9.02 -18.61 -8.66
N GLU A 76 -10.22 -18.48 -8.10
CA GLU A 76 -10.89 -17.18 -7.99
C GLU A 76 -10.87 -16.69 -6.55
N LEU A 77 -10.51 -15.41 -6.36
CA LEU A 77 -10.61 -14.73 -5.06
C LEU A 77 -11.29 -13.37 -5.23
N PRO A 78 -12.06 -12.93 -4.22
CA PRO A 78 -12.65 -11.61 -4.23
C PRO A 78 -11.58 -10.52 -4.11
N ILE A 79 -11.84 -9.35 -4.71
CA ILE A 79 -10.94 -8.19 -4.65
C ILE A 79 -10.67 -7.79 -3.20
N SER A 80 -11.65 -7.90 -2.32
CA SER A 80 -11.48 -7.66 -0.88
C SER A 80 -10.39 -8.54 -0.25
N GLU A 81 -10.30 -9.82 -0.63
CA GLU A 81 -9.27 -10.72 -0.12
C GLU A 81 -7.89 -10.36 -0.68
N LEU A 82 -7.79 -9.98 -1.96
CA LEU A 82 -6.54 -9.50 -2.56
C LEU A 82 -6.04 -8.21 -1.90
N LEU A 83 -6.94 -7.26 -1.63
CA LEU A 83 -6.61 -6.04 -0.87
C LEU A 83 -6.14 -6.38 0.55
N ALA A 84 -6.77 -7.35 1.23
CA ALA A 84 -6.36 -7.80 2.55
C ALA A 84 -4.95 -8.43 2.51
N TYR A 85 -4.67 -9.34 1.56
CA TYR A 85 -3.32 -9.89 1.38
C TYR A 85 -2.27 -8.79 1.14
N THR A 86 -2.58 -7.83 0.26
CA THR A 86 -1.69 -6.72 -0.08
C THR A 86 -1.39 -5.82 1.13
N MET A 87 -2.40 -5.48 1.91
CA MET A 87 -2.27 -4.49 2.99
C MET A 87 -1.87 -5.11 4.33
N GLN A 88 -2.52 -6.21 4.74
CA GLN A 88 -2.28 -6.83 6.04
C GLN A 88 -1.00 -7.66 6.08
N LEU A 89 -0.72 -8.40 5.00
CA LEU A 89 0.40 -9.31 4.90
C LEU A 89 1.52 -8.80 3.98
N SER A 90 1.33 -7.65 3.33
CA SER A 90 2.29 -7.10 2.37
C SER A 90 2.60 -8.02 1.18
N ASP A 91 1.63 -8.79 0.71
CA ASP A 91 1.77 -9.80 -0.34
C ASP A 91 2.12 -9.16 -1.70
N ASN A 92 3.19 -9.64 -2.33
CA ASN A 92 3.68 -9.11 -3.59
C ASN A 92 2.85 -9.59 -4.79
N VAL A 93 2.43 -10.87 -4.79
CA VAL A 93 1.62 -11.43 -5.88
C VAL A 93 0.23 -10.79 -5.92
N ALA A 94 -0.41 -10.63 -4.77
CA ALA A 94 -1.70 -9.94 -4.69
C ALA A 94 -1.59 -8.48 -5.17
N CYS A 95 -0.49 -7.80 -4.84
CA CYS A 95 -0.20 -6.45 -5.30
C CYS A 95 -0.11 -6.40 -6.84
N ASP A 96 0.68 -7.25 -7.47
CA ASP A 96 0.86 -7.25 -8.92
C ASP A 96 -0.43 -7.60 -9.68
N ILE A 97 -1.23 -8.54 -9.15
CA ILE A 97 -2.56 -8.84 -9.70
C ILE A 97 -3.48 -7.61 -9.67
N LEU A 98 -3.46 -6.84 -8.58
CA LEU A 98 -4.27 -5.63 -8.45
C LEU A 98 -3.78 -4.51 -9.39
N PHE A 99 -2.47 -4.38 -9.62
CA PHE A 99 -1.95 -3.47 -10.65
C PHE A 99 -2.47 -3.82 -12.03
N ASP A 100 -2.34 -5.09 -12.44
CA ASP A 100 -2.83 -5.54 -13.75
C ASP A 100 -4.33 -5.31 -13.89
N TYR A 101 -5.11 -5.56 -12.82
CA TYR A 101 -6.55 -5.40 -12.83
C TYR A 101 -7.01 -3.99 -13.12
N ILE A 102 -6.34 -2.98 -12.57
CA ILE A 102 -6.73 -1.57 -12.76
C ILE A 102 -6.04 -0.89 -13.95
N GLY A 103 -5.07 -1.56 -14.62
CA GLY A 103 -4.40 -1.07 -15.82
C GLY A 103 -2.94 -0.66 -15.64
N GLY A 104 -2.30 -1.07 -14.54
CA GLY A 104 -0.86 -0.92 -14.30
C GLY A 104 -0.46 0.21 -13.36
N VAL A 105 0.84 0.34 -13.14
CA VAL A 105 1.43 1.31 -12.19
C VAL A 105 1.12 2.76 -12.55
N ASN A 106 1.06 3.09 -13.85
CA ASN A 106 0.77 4.45 -14.30
C ASN A 106 -0.61 4.94 -13.85
N VAL A 107 -1.60 4.03 -13.80
CA VAL A 107 -2.96 4.39 -13.32
C VAL A 107 -2.93 4.80 -11.86
N VAL A 108 -2.09 4.13 -11.05
CA VAL A 108 -1.90 4.49 -9.64
C VAL A 108 -1.18 5.83 -9.52
N ASP A 109 -0.08 6.01 -10.23
CA ASP A 109 0.71 7.23 -10.20
C ASP A 109 -0.13 8.45 -10.60
N GLU A 110 -0.85 8.37 -11.74
CA GLU A 110 -1.76 9.41 -12.20
C GLU A 110 -2.88 9.72 -11.20
N TYR A 111 -3.46 8.68 -10.59
CA TYR A 111 -4.48 8.85 -9.56
C TYR A 111 -3.96 9.62 -8.35
N ILE A 112 -2.80 9.24 -7.82
CA ILE A 112 -2.19 9.91 -6.67
C ILE A 112 -1.87 11.38 -6.98
N HIS A 113 -1.30 11.65 -8.16
CA HIS A 113 -1.07 13.04 -8.62
C HIS A 113 -2.38 13.82 -8.74
N SER A 114 -3.47 13.19 -9.17
CA SER A 114 -4.80 13.82 -9.27
C SER A 114 -5.39 14.27 -7.92
N LEU A 115 -4.88 13.71 -6.81
CA LEU A 115 -5.23 14.13 -5.44
C LEU A 115 -4.43 15.34 -4.96
N GLY A 116 -3.49 15.85 -5.77
CA GLY A 116 -2.62 16.96 -5.42
C GLY A 116 -1.32 16.54 -4.72
N ILE A 117 -1.04 15.23 -4.62
CA ILE A 117 0.22 14.68 -4.10
C ILE A 117 1.24 14.68 -5.24
N ASN A 118 2.27 15.52 -5.16
CA ASN A 118 3.16 15.78 -6.28
C ASN A 118 4.57 15.20 -6.13
N ASP A 119 5.11 15.18 -4.91
CA ASP A 119 6.44 14.61 -4.64
C ASP A 119 6.33 13.10 -4.34
N VAL A 120 5.87 12.37 -5.33
CA VAL A 120 5.69 10.91 -5.31
C VAL A 120 6.03 10.35 -6.70
N SER A 121 6.45 9.11 -6.76
CA SER A 121 6.62 8.36 -8.01
C SER A 121 6.31 6.89 -7.76
N ILE A 122 5.45 6.31 -8.60
CA ILE A 122 5.10 4.89 -8.57
C ILE A 122 5.22 4.37 -10.01
N THR A 123 6.33 3.72 -10.31
CA THR A 123 6.70 3.37 -11.69
C THR A 123 7.07 1.90 -11.86
N THR A 124 7.20 1.14 -10.76
CA THR A 124 7.60 -0.27 -10.81
C THR A 124 6.67 -1.16 -10.00
N THR A 125 6.44 -2.38 -10.51
CA THR A 125 5.72 -3.47 -9.86
C THR A 125 6.63 -4.25 -8.91
N GLU A 126 6.05 -5.15 -8.09
CA GLU A 126 6.85 -6.06 -7.25
C GLU A 126 7.68 -7.02 -8.08
N ASP A 127 7.15 -7.48 -9.22
CA ASP A 127 7.88 -8.36 -10.12
C ASP A 127 9.10 -7.69 -10.74
N GLU A 128 8.97 -6.44 -11.19
CA GLU A 128 10.09 -5.66 -11.74
C GLU A 128 11.15 -5.39 -10.68
N MET A 129 10.75 -5.00 -9.46
CA MET A 129 11.68 -4.81 -8.33
C MET A 129 12.37 -6.12 -7.91
N HIS A 130 11.71 -7.27 -8.11
CA HIS A 130 12.32 -8.56 -7.85
C HIS A 130 13.37 -8.94 -8.92
N GLN A 131 13.16 -8.54 -10.17
CA GLN A 131 14.12 -8.76 -11.27
C GLN A 131 15.35 -7.84 -11.16
N ASP A 132 15.16 -6.60 -10.72
CA ASP A 132 16.22 -5.64 -10.43
C ASP A 132 15.93 -4.92 -9.11
N MET A 133 16.69 -5.30 -8.08
CA MET A 133 16.51 -4.75 -6.73
C MET A 133 16.73 -3.24 -6.64
N ASP A 134 17.46 -2.63 -7.58
CA ASP A 134 17.64 -1.17 -7.62
C ASP A 134 16.36 -0.45 -8.11
N ASP A 135 15.42 -1.16 -8.71
CA ASP A 135 14.12 -0.63 -9.12
C ASP A 135 13.22 -0.26 -7.92
N CYS A 136 13.50 -0.80 -6.72
CA CYS A 136 12.79 -0.39 -5.51
C CYS A 136 12.95 1.10 -5.16
N TYR A 137 14.02 1.75 -5.63
CA TYR A 137 14.26 3.18 -5.45
C TYR A 137 13.48 4.07 -6.42
N LYS A 138 12.84 3.50 -7.44
CA LYS A 138 11.99 4.22 -8.39
C LYS A 138 10.61 4.55 -7.80
N ASN A 139 10.14 3.74 -6.83
CA ASN A 139 8.94 4.03 -6.06
C ASN A 139 9.32 4.82 -4.80
N TRP A 140 9.14 6.12 -4.83
CA TRP A 140 9.55 7.03 -3.75
C TRP A 140 8.48 8.08 -3.43
N THR A 141 8.54 8.61 -2.23
CA THR A 141 7.76 9.78 -1.79
C THR A 141 8.57 10.60 -0.79
N THR A 142 8.05 11.78 -0.41
CA THR A 142 8.55 12.52 0.75
C THR A 142 7.68 12.22 1.97
N PRO A 143 8.19 12.32 3.22
CA PRO A 143 7.36 12.17 4.41
C PRO A 143 6.19 13.15 4.45
N MET A 144 6.37 14.37 3.92
CA MET A 144 5.31 15.37 3.80
C MET A 144 4.16 14.85 2.93
N GLU A 145 4.46 14.33 1.74
CA GLU A 145 3.42 13.85 0.83
C GLU A 145 2.75 12.56 1.31
N ALA A 146 3.51 11.69 1.98
CA ALA A 146 2.93 10.51 2.62
C ALA A 146 1.91 10.90 3.70
N ALA A 147 2.23 11.87 4.55
CA ALA A 147 1.32 12.36 5.58
C ALA A 147 0.12 13.12 5.00
N ASN A 148 0.34 13.97 3.97
CA ASN A 148 -0.74 14.66 3.26
C ASN A 148 -1.72 13.66 2.65
N LEU A 149 -1.25 12.56 2.07
CA LEU A 149 -2.11 11.51 1.53
C LEU A 149 -2.93 10.81 2.63
N LEU A 150 -2.30 10.52 3.78
CA LEU A 150 -3.01 9.96 4.94
C LEU A 150 -4.04 10.93 5.49
N GLU A 151 -3.74 12.21 5.58
CA GLU A 151 -4.69 13.24 6.01
C GLU A 151 -5.89 13.33 5.06
N LEU A 152 -5.66 13.38 3.74
CA LEU A 152 -6.72 13.34 2.74
C LEU A 152 -7.59 12.09 2.90
N PHE A 153 -6.97 10.92 3.06
CA PHE A 153 -7.67 9.65 3.26
C PHE A 153 -8.57 9.65 4.52
N MET A 154 -8.14 10.32 5.57
CA MET A 154 -8.89 10.36 6.83
C MET A 154 -9.97 11.44 6.85
N THR A 155 -9.74 12.58 6.21
CA THR A 155 -10.56 13.80 6.39
C THR A 155 -11.46 14.13 5.21
N GLN A 156 -11.02 13.83 3.98
CA GLN A 156 -11.74 14.27 2.77
C GLN A 156 -13.06 13.50 2.57
N ASP A 157 -14.14 14.21 2.29
CA ASP A 157 -15.49 13.63 2.15
C ASP A 157 -15.58 12.62 0.99
N SER A 158 -14.87 12.83 -0.12
CA SER A 158 -14.80 11.88 -1.23
C SER A 158 -14.19 10.53 -0.84
N MET A 159 -13.41 10.50 0.23
CA MET A 159 -12.80 9.31 0.82
C MET A 159 -13.67 8.63 1.88
N LYS A 160 -14.93 9.09 2.08
CA LYS A 160 -15.88 8.51 3.04
C LYS A 160 -16.89 7.62 2.34
N ASN A 161 -16.46 6.46 1.87
CA ASN A 161 -17.28 5.49 1.15
C ASN A 161 -17.00 4.05 1.62
N GLU A 162 -17.76 3.07 1.13
CA GLU A 162 -17.61 1.68 1.54
C GLU A 162 -16.22 1.09 1.24
N TYR A 163 -15.61 1.46 0.11
CA TYR A 163 -14.30 0.94 -0.31
C TYR A 163 -13.17 1.45 0.58
N THR A 164 -13.14 2.75 0.84
CA THR A 164 -12.16 3.37 1.73
C THR A 164 -12.38 3.02 3.20
N ASN A 165 -13.63 2.82 3.63
CA ASN A 165 -13.93 2.29 4.97
C ASN A 165 -13.42 0.86 5.14
N PHE A 166 -13.54 0.02 4.10
CA PHE A 166 -12.94 -1.30 4.08
C PHE A 166 -11.41 -1.21 4.16
N LEU A 167 -10.78 -0.31 3.37
CA LEU A 167 -9.34 -0.12 3.41
C LEU A 167 -8.86 0.32 4.81
N LYS A 168 -9.56 1.26 5.48
CA LYS A 168 -9.27 1.65 6.87
C LYS A 168 -9.32 0.45 7.82
N HIS A 169 -10.32 -0.41 7.65
CA HIS A 169 -10.47 -1.61 8.48
C HIS A 169 -9.29 -2.58 8.32
N ILE A 170 -8.93 -2.93 7.09
CA ILE A 170 -7.80 -3.86 6.86
C ILE A 170 -6.44 -3.27 7.23
N MET A 171 -6.27 -1.93 7.23
CA MET A 171 -5.06 -1.28 7.73
C MET A 171 -4.93 -1.42 9.25
N ILE A 172 -6.04 -1.36 10.01
CA ILE A 172 -6.05 -1.59 11.46
C ILE A 172 -5.70 -3.05 11.78
N GLU A 173 -6.05 -3.97 10.91
CA GLU A 173 -5.76 -5.40 11.03
C GLU A 173 -4.40 -5.79 10.42
N CYS A 174 -3.51 -4.84 10.15
CA CYS A 174 -2.18 -5.10 9.58
C CYS A 174 -1.38 -6.02 10.50
N GLU A 175 -0.80 -7.08 9.92
CA GLU A 175 -0.04 -8.09 10.66
C GLU A 175 1.47 -7.85 10.62
N THR A 176 1.95 -7.03 9.68
CA THR A 176 3.39 -6.72 9.54
C THR A 176 3.79 -5.54 10.42
N GLY A 177 4.98 -5.56 11.01
CA GLY A 177 5.57 -4.42 11.72
C GLY A 177 4.90 -4.05 13.04
N LYS A 178 4.24 -4.98 13.72
CA LYS A 178 3.66 -4.76 15.06
C LYS A 178 4.69 -4.35 16.11
N ASP A 179 5.97 -4.60 15.83
CA ASP A 179 7.14 -4.21 16.63
C ASP A 179 7.65 -2.78 16.31
N ARG A 180 7.00 -2.03 15.42
CA ARG A 180 7.39 -0.67 14.97
C ARG A 180 6.49 0.39 15.62
N LEU A 181 5.87 1.27 14.83
CA LEU A 181 5.01 2.35 15.35
C LEU A 181 3.90 1.88 16.31
N PRO A 182 3.26 0.71 16.12
CA PRO A 182 2.27 0.23 17.08
C PRO A 182 2.84 -0.19 18.44
N ALA A 183 4.08 -0.69 18.50
CA ALA A 183 4.65 -1.33 19.67
C ALA A 183 4.59 -0.50 21.00
N PRO A 184 4.85 0.82 21.01
CA PRO A 184 4.80 1.62 22.24
C PRO A 184 3.39 2.03 22.64
N LEU A 185 2.36 1.76 21.81
CA LEU A 185 1.01 2.27 22.03
C LEU A 185 0.10 1.17 22.61
N PRO A 186 -0.75 1.49 23.59
CA PRO A 186 -1.63 0.51 24.22
C PRO A 186 -2.79 0.14 23.27
N GLU A 187 -2.82 -1.10 22.80
CA GLU A 187 -3.87 -1.63 21.90
C GLU A 187 -5.31 -1.45 22.45
N SER A 188 -5.46 -1.37 23.78
CA SER A 188 -6.76 -1.16 24.43
C SER A 188 -7.30 0.26 24.31
N GLU A 189 -6.45 1.23 24.01
CA GLU A 189 -6.79 2.66 24.02
C GLU A 189 -6.73 3.28 22.62
N VAL A 190 -5.90 2.73 21.71
CA VAL A 190 -5.64 3.32 20.39
C VAL A 190 -5.81 2.26 19.29
N LYS A 191 -6.53 2.61 18.23
CA LYS A 191 -6.57 1.82 16.99
C LYS A 191 -5.60 2.41 16.00
N ILE A 192 -4.65 1.61 15.54
CA ILE A 192 -3.60 2.03 14.62
C ILE A 192 -3.80 1.30 13.30
N GLY A 193 -4.03 2.06 12.24
CA GLY A 193 -3.95 1.55 10.87
C GLY A 193 -2.59 1.92 10.29
N HIS A 194 -1.87 0.96 9.71
CA HIS A 194 -0.54 1.22 9.16
C HIS A 194 -0.21 0.34 7.95
N LYS A 195 0.87 0.71 7.24
CA LYS A 195 1.48 -0.09 6.18
C LYS A 195 2.99 0.03 6.27
N THR A 196 3.68 -1.10 6.33
CA THR A 196 5.14 -1.17 6.43
C THR A 196 5.80 -1.43 5.09
N GLY A 197 7.04 -0.97 4.95
CA GLY A 197 7.97 -1.32 3.89
C GLY A 197 9.32 -1.78 4.46
N THR A 198 9.96 -2.75 3.81
CA THR A 198 11.27 -3.27 4.21
C THR A 198 12.02 -3.73 2.96
N SER A 199 13.30 -3.35 2.83
CA SER A 199 14.19 -3.89 1.81
C SER A 199 15.08 -4.98 2.37
N ASP A 200 15.73 -5.74 1.48
CA ASP A 200 16.76 -6.73 1.85
C ASP A 200 17.97 -6.09 2.51
N LYS A 201 18.19 -4.79 2.32
CA LYS A 201 19.24 -4.00 2.99
C LYS A 201 18.80 -3.51 4.39
N ASN A 202 17.66 -3.98 4.93
CA ASN A 202 17.05 -3.52 6.18
C ASN A 202 16.71 -2.02 6.23
N GLU A 203 16.42 -1.41 5.08
CA GLU A 203 15.78 -0.11 5.02
C GLU A 203 14.30 -0.28 5.40
N ARG A 204 13.77 0.63 6.21
CA ARG A 204 12.42 0.52 6.77
C ARG A 204 11.64 1.79 6.51
N SER A 205 10.41 1.65 6.07
CA SER A 205 9.40 2.71 5.90
C SER A 205 8.09 2.28 6.56
N GLU A 206 7.32 3.25 7.07
CA GLU A 206 6.00 3.01 7.66
C GLU A 206 5.15 4.28 7.62
#